data_fc3b139329c28e5ab38500a701e0d376
#
_entry.id   fc3b139329c28e5ab38500a701e0d376
#
_cell.length_a   1.000
_cell.length_b   1.000
_cell.length_c   1.000
_cell.angle_alpha   90.00
_cell.angle_beta   90.00
_cell.angle_gamma   90.00
#
_symmetry.space_group_name_H-M   'P 1'
#
loop_
_entity.id
_entity.type
_entity.pdbx_description
1 polymer ?
#
loop_
_entity_poly.entity_id
_entity_poly.type
_entity_poly.pdbx_seq_one_letter_code
_entity_poly.pdbx_strand_id
1 'polypeptide(L)'
;MRIYVDFDDCLCETARAFSKLVLEMFNKHVPYDQILYFELDRSFDLDAEQYERLMLRAHEPEILLSFDATPGAAETINEWISCGHEVSIITGRPSSAYESSRIWLDEHGLKNARLYCLNKIWKGSLYQKQ
;
A
#
# COMPACT_ATOMS: atom_id res chain seq x y z
N MET A 1 7.75 24.12 -2.52
CA MET A 1 7.43 23.43 -1.27
C MET A 1 7.71 21.95 -1.42
N ARG A 2 8.07 21.29 -0.35
CA ARG A 2 8.24 19.84 -0.32
C ARG A 2 6.99 19.21 0.25
N ILE A 3 6.42 18.26 -0.48
CA ILE A 3 5.17 17.60 -0.08
C ILE A 3 5.47 16.10 0.03
N TYR A 4 5.08 15.51 1.16
CA TYR A 4 5.23 14.09 1.41
C TYR A 4 3.85 13.44 1.44
N VAL A 5 3.70 12.36 0.70
CA VAL A 5 2.41 11.68 0.52
C VAL A 5 2.59 10.19 0.85
N ASP A 6 1.66 9.64 1.62
CA ASP A 6 1.64 8.21 1.87
C ASP A 6 1.16 7.44 0.63
N PHE A 7 1.50 6.17 0.53
CA PHE A 7 1.15 5.34 -0.61
C PHE A 7 -0.17 4.60 -0.38
N ASP A 8 -0.20 3.73 0.61
CA ASP A 8 -1.33 2.83 0.83
C ASP A 8 -2.54 3.57 1.41
N ASP A 9 -3.71 3.32 0.81
CA ASP A 9 -4.97 4.00 1.14
C ASP A 9 -4.90 5.53 0.99
N CYS A 10 -3.95 5.98 0.20
CA CYS A 10 -3.82 7.38 -0.20
C CYS A 10 -3.78 7.48 -1.72
N LEU A 11 -2.82 6.79 -2.35
CA LEU A 11 -2.68 6.75 -3.81
C LEU A 11 -3.41 5.57 -4.43
N CYS A 12 -3.54 4.49 -3.69
CA CYS A 12 -4.20 3.26 -4.13
C CYS A 12 -5.12 2.75 -3.04
N GLU A 13 -6.08 1.93 -3.43
CA GLU A 13 -7.12 1.41 -2.53
C GLU A 13 -6.66 0.10 -1.89
N THR A 14 -5.68 0.18 -1.01
CA THR A 14 -5.02 -0.97 -0.37
C THR A 14 -5.98 -1.77 0.49
N ALA A 15 -6.77 -1.13 1.34
CA ALA A 15 -7.70 -1.83 2.22
C ALA A 15 -8.75 -2.62 1.44
N ARG A 16 -9.20 -2.09 0.30
CA ARG A 16 -10.13 -2.83 -0.56
C ARG A 16 -9.47 -4.06 -1.17
N ALA A 17 -8.21 -3.94 -1.58
CA ALA A 17 -7.44 -5.07 -2.10
C ALA A 17 -7.24 -6.13 -1.02
N PHE A 18 -6.95 -5.73 0.20
CA PHE A 18 -6.78 -6.66 1.33
C PHE A 18 -8.09 -7.38 1.67
N SER A 19 -9.22 -6.68 1.58
CA SER A 19 -10.53 -7.31 1.77
C SER A 19 -10.74 -8.47 0.79
N LYS A 20 -10.37 -8.28 -0.47
CA LYS A 20 -10.45 -9.34 -1.49
C LYS A 20 -9.49 -10.49 -1.19
N LEU A 21 -8.24 -10.17 -0.81
CA LEU A 21 -7.25 -11.20 -0.49
C LEU A 21 -7.66 -12.05 0.71
N VAL A 22 -8.20 -11.43 1.75
CA VAL A 22 -8.65 -12.14 2.95
C VAL A 22 -9.80 -13.09 2.60
N LEU A 23 -10.69 -12.67 1.73
CA LEU A 23 -11.77 -13.55 1.27
C LEU A 23 -11.21 -14.73 0.48
N GLU A 24 -10.28 -14.48 -0.43
CA GLU A 24 -9.68 -15.55 -1.25
C GLU A 24 -8.84 -16.52 -0.43
N MET A 25 -8.02 -16.00 0.48
CA MET A 25 -7.06 -16.81 1.24
C MET A 25 -7.69 -17.54 2.42
N PHE A 26 -8.62 -16.90 3.11
CA PHE A 26 -9.13 -17.39 4.40
C PHE A 26 -10.64 -17.57 4.42
N ASN A 27 -11.32 -17.27 3.33
CA ASN A 27 -12.79 -17.34 3.23
C ASN A 27 -13.48 -16.48 4.30
N LYS A 28 -12.89 -15.36 4.67
CA LYS A 28 -13.46 -14.38 5.60
C LYS A 28 -13.94 -13.17 4.84
N HIS A 29 -15.21 -12.86 4.94
CA HIS A 29 -15.82 -11.72 4.27
C HIS A 29 -15.85 -10.52 5.22
N VAL A 30 -14.92 -9.59 5.03
CA VAL A 30 -14.86 -8.33 5.76
C VAL A 30 -14.92 -7.20 4.74
N PRO A 31 -16.11 -6.59 4.52
CA PRO A 31 -16.24 -5.49 3.57
C PRO A 31 -15.40 -4.28 3.98
N TYR A 32 -15.08 -3.45 3.01
CA TYR A 32 -14.24 -2.27 3.24
C TYR A 32 -14.77 -1.39 4.38
N ASP A 33 -16.08 -1.17 4.44
CA ASP A 33 -16.69 -0.31 5.45
C ASP A 33 -16.67 -0.89 6.85
N GLN A 34 -16.30 -2.16 6.99
CA GLN A 34 -16.15 -2.83 8.28
C GLN A 34 -14.70 -2.92 8.74
N ILE A 35 -13.76 -2.35 8.00
CA ILE A 35 -12.36 -2.28 8.40
C ILE A 35 -12.21 -1.09 9.34
N LEU A 36 -12.27 -1.36 10.65
CA LEU A 36 -12.38 -0.31 11.66
C LEU A 36 -11.05 0.03 12.35
N TYR A 37 -10.03 -0.81 12.19
CA TYR A 37 -8.77 -0.63 12.91
C TYR A 37 -7.63 -0.44 11.94
N PHE A 38 -6.66 0.34 12.34
CA PHE A 38 -5.43 0.53 11.58
C PHE A 38 -4.65 -0.79 11.48
N GLU A 39 -4.66 -1.57 12.56
CA GLU A 39 -4.03 -2.89 12.59
C GLU A 39 -4.90 -3.88 11.80
N LEU A 40 -4.39 -4.33 10.67
CA LEU A 40 -5.14 -5.19 9.75
C LEU A 40 -5.43 -6.58 10.31
N ASP A 41 -4.53 -7.13 11.12
CA ASP A 41 -4.75 -8.41 11.79
C ASP A 41 -5.98 -8.35 12.70
N ARG A 42 -6.19 -7.22 13.36
CA ARG A 42 -7.34 -6.98 14.20
C ARG A 42 -8.61 -6.74 13.38
N SER A 43 -8.49 -5.95 12.32
CA SER A 43 -9.65 -5.65 11.45
C SER A 43 -10.20 -6.90 10.78
N PHE A 44 -9.33 -7.81 10.36
CA PHE A 44 -9.72 -9.03 9.66
C PHE A 44 -9.80 -10.24 10.59
N ASP A 45 -9.54 -10.07 11.89
CA ASP A 45 -9.55 -11.15 12.88
C ASP A 45 -8.65 -12.31 12.45
N LEU A 46 -7.38 -11.99 12.21
CA LEU A 46 -6.37 -12.95 11.78
C LEU A 46 -5.43 -13.29 12.93
N ASP A 47 -5.05 -14.56 13.03
CA ASP A 47 -3.96 -14.93 13.92
C ASP A 47 -2.61 -14.52 13.31
N ALA A 48 -1.52 -14.70 14.06
CA ALA A 48 -0.19 -14.25 13.62
C ALA A 48 0.26 -14.92 12.33
N GLU A 49 -0.03 -16.21 12.17
CA GLU A 49 0.33 -16.96 10.97
C GLU A 49 -0.46 -16.47 9.75
N GLN A 50 -1.77 -16.28 9.91
CA GLN A 50 -2.61 -15.78 8.84
C GLN A 50 -2.18 -14.37 8.42
N TYR A 51 -1.88 -13.51 9.39
CA TYR A 51 -1.42 -12.16 9.11
C TYR A 51 -0.11 -12.15 8.31
N GLU A 52 0.85 -12.98 8.72
CA GLU A 52 2.11 -13.09 8.00
C GLU A 52 1.90 -13.58 6.56
N ARG A 53 1.06 -14.59 6.38
CA ARG A 53 0.73 -15.10 5.04
C ARG A 53 0.05 -14.03 4.18
N LEU A 54 -0.85 -13.26 4.77
CA LEU A 54 -1.51 -12.16 4.07
C LEU A 54 -0.48 -11.13 3.60
N MET A 55 0.43 -10.72 4.50
CA MET A 55 1.43 -9.71 4.17
C MET A 55 2.39 -10.19 3.09
N LEU A 56 2.81 -11.45 3.14
CA LEU A 56 3.67 -12.02 2.09
C LEU A 56 2.96 -12.03 0.74
N ARG A 57 1.71 -12.45 0.71
CA ARG A 57 0.92 -12.48 -0.53
C ARG A 57 0.66 -11.08 -1.06
N ALA A 58 0.28 -10.17 -0.19
CA ALA A 58 -0.08 -8.80 -0.57
C ALA A 58 1.10 -8.04 -1.19
N HIS A 59 2.33 -8.43 -0.86
CA HIS A 59 3.52 -7.76 -1.36
C HIS A 59 4.16 -8.47 -2.54
N GLU A 60 3.52 -9.50 -3.08
CA GLU A 60 3.98 -10.09 -4.34
C GLU A 60 3.77 -9.07 -5.47
N PRO A 61 4.70 -9.00 -6.44
CA PRO A 61 4.62 -7.99 -7.51
C PRO A 61 3.29 -7.96 -8.24
N GLU A 62 2.76 -9.12 -8.60
CA GLU A 62 1.50 -9.21 -9.34
C GLU A 62 0.31 -8.64 -8.54
N ILE A 63 0.35 -8.78 -7.22
CA ILE A 63 -0.72 -8.27 -6.36
C ILE A 63 -0.59 -6.76 -6.20
N LEU A 64 0.61 -6.27 -5.91
CA LEU A 64 0.83 -4.82 -5.78
C LEU A 64 0.48 -4.07 -7.06
N LEU A 65 0.84 -4.64 -8.20
CA LEU A 65 0.53 -4.03 -9.50
C LEU A 65 -0.97 -4.03 -9.81
N SER A 66 -1.74 -4.88 -9.16
CA SER A 66 -3.18 -4.98 -9.38
C SER A 66 -4.01 -3.98 -8.57
N PHE A 67 -3.40 -3.24 -7.64
CA PHE A 67 -4.13 -2.31 -6.78
C PHE A 67 -4.76 -1.19 -7.61
N ASP A 68 -6.01 -0.87 -7.30
CA ASP A 68 -6.71 0.21 -7.97
C ASP A 68 -6.23 1.57 -7.45
N ALA A 69 -6.16 2.54 -8.36
CA ALA A 69 -5.78 3.90 -8.02
C ALA A 69 -6.91 4.62 -7.30
N THR A 70 -6.55 5.46 -6.33
CA THR A 70 -7.50 6.36 -5.71
C THR A 70 -7.90 7.43 -6.71
N PRO A 71 -9.21 7.61 -7.00
CA PRO A 71 -9.64 8.61 -7.98
C PRO A 71 -9.14 10.01 -7.64
N GLY A 72 -8.55 10.67 -8.62
CA GLY A 72 -8.09 12.06 -8.48
C GLY A 72 -6.71 12.22 -7.85
N ALA A 73 -6.12 11.17 -7.29
CA ALA A 73 -4.83 11.30 -6.59
C ALA A 73 -3.69 11.67 -7.55
N ALA A 74 -3.59 10.96 -8.67
CA ALA A 74 -2.51 11.20 -9.63
C ALA A 74 -2.61 12.61 -10.23
N GLU A 75 -3.82 13.03 -10.57
CA GLU A 75 -4.07 14.37 -11.13
C GLU A 75 -3.65 15.47 -10.15
N THR A 76 -4.00 15.31 -8.89
CA THR A 76 -3.66 16.28 -7.84
C THR A 76 -2.13 16.37 -7.67
N ILE A 77 -1.46 15.24 -7.59
CA ILE A 77 0.00 15.23 -7.41
C ILE A 77 0.69 15.85 -8.61
N ASN A 78 0.26 15.54 -9.81
CA ASN A 78 0.85 16.10 -11.03
C ASN A 78 0.63 17.61 -11.12
N GLU A 79 -0.52 18.09 -10.65
CA GLU A 79 -0.78 19.52 -10.55
C GLU A 79 0.21 20.20 -9.60
N TRP A 80 0.46 19.60 -8.43
CA TRP A 80 1.44 20.13 -7.49
C TRP A 80 2.85 20.17 -8.11
N ILE A 81 3.24 19.11 -8.80
CA ILE A 81 4.55 19.06 -9.45
C ILE A 81 4.65 20.14 -10.52
N SER A 82 3.61 20.34 -11.33
CA SER A 82 3.61 21.37 -12.37
C SER A 82 3.62 22.77 -11.81
N CYS A 83 3.18 22.96 -10.58
CA CYS A 83 3.27 24.24 -9.86
C CYS A 83 4.62 24.44 -9.17
N GLY A 84 5.58 23.54 -9.37
CA GLY A 84 6.94 23.69 -8.84
C GLY A 84 7.18 23.05 -7.50
N HIS A 85 6.24 22.26 -6.98
CA HIS A 85 6.44 21.52 -5.72
C HIS A 85 7.20 20.24 -5.95
N GLU A 86 8.05 19.87 -4.99
CA GLU A 86 8.69 18.55 -4.98
C GLU A 86 7.78 17.58 -4.21
N VAL A 87 7.33 16.53 -4.88
CA VAL A 87 6.47 15.53 -4.24
C VAL A 87 7.25 14.24 -4.05
N SER A 88 7.27 13.76 -2.81
CA SER A 88 7.90 12.49 -2.43
C SER A 88 6.84 11.58 -1.83
N ILE A 89 6.79 10.36 -2.33
CA ILE A 89 5.88 9.34 -1.82
C ILE A 89 6.67 8.49 -0.83
N ILE A 90 6.16 8.39 0.39
CA ILE A 90 6.80 7.65 1.46
C ILE A 90 5.88 6.52 1.88
N THR A 91 6.42 5.32 1.93
CA THR A 91 5.65 4.15 2.32
C THR A 91 6.41 3.30 3.32
N GLY A 92 5.67 2.64 4.21
CA GLY A 92 6.25 1.65 5.11
C GLY A 92 6.54 0.30 4.45
N ARG A 93 6.23 0.13 3.17
CA ARG A 93 6.46 -1.11 2.44
C ARG A 93 7.93 -1.55 2.55
N PRO A 94 8.21 -2.87 2.48
CA PRO A 94 9.58 -3.34 2.50
C PRO A 94 10.34 -2.90 1.25
N SER A 95 11.65 -2.84 1.36
CA SER A 95 12.51 -2.49 0.22
C SER A 95 12.34 -3.46 -0.95
N SER A 96 11.98 -4.71 -0.67
CA SER A 96 11.69 -5.71 -1.71
C SER A 96 10.50 -5.33 -2.58
N ALA A 97 9.62 -4.46 -2.11
CA ALA A 97 8.47 -3.98 -2.88
C ALA A 97 8.76 -2.69 -3.65
N TYR A 98 9.97 -2.17 -3.58
CA TYR A 98 10.30 -0.89 -4.21
C TYR A 98 10.06 -0.92 -5.72
N GLU A 99 10.58 -1.93 -6.39
CA GLU A 99 10.49 -1.99 -7.86
C GLU A 99 9.04 -2.08 -8.32
N SER A 100 8.25 -2.95 -7.72
CA SER A 100 6.82 -3.07 -8.06
C SER A 100 6.06 -1.79 -7.78
N SER A 101 6.36 -1.15 -6.66
CA SER A 101 5.74 0.13 -6.29
C SER A 101 6.12 1.23 -7.28
N ARG A 102 7.38 1.26 -7.71
CA ARG A 102 7.85 2.23 -8.71
C ARG A 102 7.15 2.01 -10.05
N ILE A 103 7.02 0.76 -10.48
CA ILE A 103 6.32 0.42 -11.72
C ILE A 103 4.85 0.84 -11.64
N TRP A 104 4.20 0.57 -10.51
CA TRP A 104 2.81 0.98 -10.30
C TRP A 104 2.64 2.49 -10.46
N LEU A 105 3.52 3.27 -9.84
CA LEU A 105 3.50 4.74 -9.96
C LEU A 105 3.67 5.18 -11.40
N ASP A 106 4.62 4.58 -12.12
CA ASP A 106 4.87 4.92 -13.52
C ASP A 106 3.66 4.62 -14.40
N GLU A 107 3.00 3.48 -14.15
CA GLU A 107 1.82 3.08 -14.90
C GLU A 107 0.60 3.97 -14.60
N HIS A 108 0.57 4.60 -13.44
CA HIS A 108 -0.53 5.46 -13.02
C HIS A 108 -0.21 6.96 -13.18
N GLY A 109 0.79 7.30 -13.99
CA GLY A 109 1.08 8.69 -14.33
C GLY A 109 1.88 9.46 -13.29
N LEU A 110 2.57 8.77 -12.38
CA LEU A 110 3.32 9.40 -11.29
C LEU A 110 4.83 9.22 -11.43
N LYS A 111 5.34 9.26 -12.66
CA LYS A 111 6.78 9.09 -12.94
C LYS A 111 7.65 10.13 -12.26
N ASN A 112 7.13 11.34 -12.10
CA ASN A 112 7.93 12.47 -11.60
C ASN A 112 7.89 12.61 -10.08
N ALA A 113 7.16 11.73 -9.38
CA ALA A 113 7.17 11.67 -7.93
C ALA A 113 8.28 10.74 -7.46
N ARG A 114 8.99 11.14 -6.41
CA ARG A 114 10.01 10.29 -5.79
C ARG A 114 9.36 9.25 -4.91
N LEU A 115 10.03 8.11 -4.71
CA LEU A 115 9.51 7.03 -3.87
C LEU A 115 10.56 6.60 -2.84
N TYR A 116 10.14 6.53 -1.58
CA TYR A 116 10.97 6.04 -0.48
C TYR A 116 10.24 4.93 0.26
N CYS A 117 10.84 3.74 0.31
CA CYS A 117 10.31 2.61 1.08
C CYS A 117 11.06 2.53 2.41
N LEU A 118 10.32 2.66 3.51
CA LEU A 118 10.90 2.73 4.86
C LEU A 118 11.08 1.37 5.52
N ASN A 119 10.54 0.32 4.93
CA ASN A 119 10.69 -1.06 5.41
C ASN A 119 10.07 -1.29 6.80
N LYS A 120 8.88 -0.72 7.07
CA LYS A 120 8.23 -0.76 8.39
C LYS A 120 6.78 -1.21 8.36
N ILE A 121 6.38 -2.02 7.41
CA ILE A 121 4.96 -2.17 7.12
C ILE A 121 4.17 -3.08 8.05
N TRP A 122 4.79 -4.07 8.67
CA TRP A 122 4.02 -5.00 9.51
C TRP A 122 4.79 -5.42 10.75
N LYS A 123 4.04 -5.98 11.70
CA LYS A 123 4.55 -6.45 12.98
C LYS A 123 4.80 -7.95 12.98
N GLY A 124 5.19 -8.53 11.87
CA GLY A 124 5.54 -9.92 11.80
C GLY A 124 6.92 -10.19 12.37
N SER A 125 7.34 -11.45 12.30
CA SER A 125 8.66 -11.84 12.80
C SER A 125 9.79 -11.04 12.16
N LEU A 126 9.64 -10.68 10.88
CA LEU A 126 10.66 -9.89 10.17
C LEU A 126 10.76 -8.48 10.74
N TYR A 127 9.62 -7.88 11.06
CA TYR A 127 9.58 -6.54 11.62
C TYR A 127 10.25 -6.50 13.00
N GLN A 128 9.92 -7.47 13.83
CA GLN A 128 10.41 -7.48 15.22
C GLN A 128 11.89 -7.77 15.33
N LYS A 129 12.51 -8.27 14.30
CA LYS A 129 13.95 -8.52 14.28
C LYS A 129 14.77 -7.28 13.95
N GLN A 130 14.08 -6.22 13.64
CA GLN A 130 14.74 -4.93 13.42
C GLN A 130 15.20 -4.31 14.74
#